data_e30068a4781384da06cf7e95aeeef6db
#
_entry.id   e30068a4781384da06cf7e95aeeef6db
#
_cell.length_a   1.000
_cell.length_b   1.000
_cell.length_c   1.000
_cell.angle_alpha   90.00
_cell.angle_beta   90.00
_cell.angle_gamma   90.00
#
_symmetry.space_group_name_H-M   'P 1'
#
loop_
_entity.id
_entity.type
_entity.pdbx_description
1 polymer ?
#
loop_
_entity_poly.entity_id
_entity_poly.type
_entity_poly.pdbx_seq_one_letter_code
_entity_poly.pdbx_strand_id
1 'polypeptide(L)'
;GCGGDRDTGKRPIMGRIAEELGDCVWVTDDNPRTEDAEAIRKQVLSGTTLEKNVWDAGPRREALHRALSALQSGDVLLVAGKGHEDYQIVLERDPSGRPICDSRGRPVTKKIPFSDATIIREIAASL
;
A
#
# COMPACT_ATOMS: atom_id res chain seq x y z
N GLY A 1 -1.06 2.60 -3.66
CA GLY A 1 -1.55 1.22 -3.50
C GLY A 1 -2.94 1.01 -4.07
N CYS A 2 -3.32 -0.23 -4.20
CA CYS A 2 -4.66 -0.63 -4.67
C CYS A 2 -5.35 -1.51 -3.64
N GLY A 3 -6.69 -1.39 -3.57
CA GLY A 3 -7.50 -2.19 -2.65
C GLY A 3 -7.69 -3.62 -3.11
N GLY A 4 -7.83 -4.53 -2.16
CA GLY A 4 -8.30 -5.89 -2.38
C GLY A 4 -9.82 -5.92 -2.54
N ASP A 5 -10.32 -7.02 -3.12
CA ASP A 5 -11.75 -7.24 -3.38
C ASP A 5 -12.37 -6.10 -4.20
N ARG A 6 -11.61 -5.55 -5.14
CA ARG A 6 -11.97 -4.45 -6.04
C ARG A 6 -11.51 -4.79 -7.46
N ASP A 7 -11.71 -3.86 -8.39
CA ASP A 7 -11.28 -4.02 -9.77
C ASP A 7 -9.78 -4.31 -9.87
N THR A 8 -9.45 -5.52 -10.33
CA THR A 8 -8.06 -5.95 -10.51
C THR A 8 -7.44 -5.42 -11.80
N GLY A 9 -8.26 -5.13 -12.79
CA GLY A 9 -7.80 -4.68 -14.11
C GLY A 9 -7.11 -3.32 -14.07
N LYS A 10 -7.46 -2.47 -13.13
CA LYS A 10 -6.83 -1.15 -12.97
C LYS A 10 -5.42 -1.21 -12.37
N ARG A 11 -5.06 -2.31 -11.68
CA ARG A 11 -3.79 -2.38 -10.95
C ARG A 11 -2.57 -2.14 -11.83
N PRO A 12 -2.36 -2.90 -12.92
CA PRO A 12 -1.22 -2.62 -13.80
C PRO A 12 -1.31 -1.27 -14.50
N ILE A 13 -2.52 -0.77 -14.79
CA ILE A 13 -2.71 0.55 -15.40
C ILE A 13 -2.25 1.65 -14.46
N MET A 14 -2.58 1.56 -13.17
CA MET A 14 -2.15 2.52 -12.16
C MET A 14 -0.63 2.48 -11.96
N GLY A 15 -0.03 1.31 -11.96
CA GLY A 15 1.42 1.15 -11.90
C GLY A 15 2.11 1.83 -13.07
N ARG A 16 1.63 1.63 -14.28
CA ARG A 16 2.16 2.27 -15.48
C ARG A 16 2.05 3.79 -15.43
N ILE A 17 0.90 4.32 -15.03
CA ILE A 17 0.69 5.76 -14.93
C ILE A 17 1.62 6.37 -13.87
N ALA A 18 1.73 5.74 -12.72
CA ALA A 18 2.63 6.20 -11.67
C ALA A 18 4.08 6.25 -12.16
N GLU A 19 4.54 5.23 -12.87
CA GLU A 19 5.89 5.20 -13.44
C GLU A 19 6.10 6.29 -14.49
N GLU A 20 5.10 6.54 -15.34
CA GLU A 20 5.18 7.57 -16.39
C GLU A 20 5.28 8.98 -15.81
N LEU A 21 4.53 9.26 -14.74
CA LEU A 21 4.41 10.61 -14.19
C LEU A 21 5.34 10.89 -13.01
N GLY A 22 5.75 9.86 -12.26
CA GLY A 22 6.61 10.01 -11.09
C GLY A 22 8.08 9.83 -11.42
N ASP A 23 8.93 10.49 -10.66
CA ASP A 23 10.39 10.25 -10.73
C ASP A 23 10.77 9.02 -9.93
N CYS A 24 10.10 8.81 -8.80
CA CYS A 24 10.23 7.63 -7.94
C CYS A 24 8.85 7.10 -7.59
N VAL A 25 8.67 5.80 -7.59
CA VAL A 25 7.39 5.15 -7.26
C VAL A 25 7.59 4.10 -6.18
N TRP A 26 6.85 4.23 -5.10
CA TRP A 26 6.83 3.30 -3.97
C TRP A 26 5.48 2.59 -3.96
N VAL A 27 5.45 1.36 -4.46
CA VAL A 27 4.21 0.57 -4.48
C VAL A 27 4.01 -0.07 -3.11
N THR A 28 2.87 0.20 -2.50
CA THR A 28 2.57 -0.24 -1.14
C THR A 28 1.12 -0.69 -1.01
N ASP A 29 0.73 -1.03 0.22
CA ASP A 29 -0.61 -1.53 0.51
C ASP A 29 -1.61 -0.39 0.69
N ASP A 30 -2.82 -0.60 0.22
CA ASP A 30 -4.02 0.14 0.61
C ASP A 30 -4.79 -0.73 1.60
N ASN A 31 -6.01 -1.11 1.30
CA ASN A 31 -6.81 -2.06 2.07
C ASN A 31 -6.78 -3.43 1.38
N PRO A 32 -5.89 -4.36 1.78
CA PRO A 32 -5.82 -5.66 1.11
C PRO A 32 -7.07 -6.53 1.29
N ARG A 33 -7.85 -6.29 2.32
CA ARG A 33 -9.07 -7.04 2.63
C ARG A 33 -8.81 -8.54 2.67
N THR A 34 -9.50 -9.35 1.85
CA THR A 34 -9.31 -10.80 1.84
C THR A 34 -8.18 -11.27 0.94
N GLU A 35 -7.59 -10.38 0.14
CA GLU A 35 -6.50 -10.72 -0.75
C GLU A 35 -5.14 -10.63 -0.05
N ASP A 36 -4.16 -11.32 -0.62
CA ASP A 36 -2.77 -11.19 -0.19
C ASP A 36 -2.19 -9.85 -0.64
N ALA A 37 -1.71 -9.07 0.31
CA ALA A 37 -1.17 -7.73 0.04
C ALA A 37 0.00 -7.76 -0.95
N GLU A 38 0.90 -8.72 -0.81
CA GLU A 38 2.04 -8.86 -1.72
C GLU A 38 1.60 -9.15 -3.16
N ALA A 39 0.58 -9.99 -3.32
CA ALA A 39 0.02 -10.32 -4.63
C ALA A 39 -0.58 -9.09 -5.30
N ILE A 40 -1.26 -8.22 -4.55
CA ILE A 40 -1.79 -6.96 -5.06
C ILE A 40 -0.65 -6.06 -5.55
N ARG A 41 0.41 -5.90 -4.73
CA ARG A 41 1.57 -5.09 -5.12
C ARG A 41 2.24 -5.62 -6.39
N LYS A 42 2.39 -6.93 -6.52
CA LYS A 42 2.94 -7.55 -7.73
C LYS A 42 2.10 -7.24 -8.98
N GLN A 43 0.78 -7.21 -8.85
CA GLN A 43 -0.10 -6.86 -9.97
C GLN A 43 0.05 -5.38 -10.38
N VAL A 44 0.22 -4.49 -9.43
CA VAL A 44 0.53 -3.07 -9.74
C VAL A 44 1.87 -2.97 -10.45
N LEU A 45 2.89 -3.65 -9.94
CA LEU A 45 4.24 -3.65 -10.52
C LEU A 45 4.27 -4.27 -11.92
N SER A 46 3.37 -5.19 -12.23
CA SER A 46 3.31 -5.82 -13.56
C SER A 46 3.01 -4.82 -14.68
N GLY A 47 2.46 -3.68 -14.37
CA GLY A 47 2.23 -2.59 -15.34
C GLY A 47 3.43 -1.68 -15.55
N THR A 48 4.49 -1.85 -14.76
CA THR A 48 5.69 -1.04 -14.84
C THR A 48 6.78 -1.76 -15.64
N THR A 49 7.72 -0.97 -16.19
CA THR A 49 8.89 -1.52 -16.87
C THR A 49 10.03 -1.84 -15.91
N LEU A 50 9.93 -1.35 -14.67
CA LEU A 50 10.99 -1.39 -13.65
C LEU A 50 12.29 -0.68 -14.09
N GLU A 51 12.24 0.07 -15.18
CA GLU A 51 13.41 0.81 -15.70
C GLU A 51 13.70 2.09 -14.94
N LYS A 52 12.65 2.69 -14.38
CA LYS A 52 12.76 3.87 -13.50
C LYS A 52 12.89 3.42 -12.04
N ASN A 53 12.96 4.38 -11.15
CA ASN A 53 13.00 4.14 -9.71
C ASN A 53 11.63 3.69 -9.20
N VAL A 54 11.32 2.41 -9.38
CA VAL A 54 10.07 1.76 -8.95
C VAL A 54 10.42 0.64 -7.98
N TRP A 55 9.77 0.64 -6.82
CA TRP A 55 10.02 -0.36 -5.78
C TRP A 55 8.72 -0.95 -5.26
N ASP A 56 8.76 -2.25 -4.94
CA ASP A 56 7.85 -2.87 -4.00
C ASP A 56 8.25 -2.41 -2.61
N ALA A 57 7.48 -1.50 -2.04
CA ALA A 57 7.82 -0.88 -0.76
C ALA A 57 7.23 -1.62 0.44
N GLY A 58 6.50 -2.71 0.22
CA GLY A 58 5.92 -3.51 1.29
C GLY A 58 4.80 -2.82 2.04
N PRO A 59 4.66 -3.09 3.34
CA PRO A 59 3.61 -2.48 4.16
C PRO A 59 3.68 -0.96 4.15
N ARG A 60 2.50 -0.34 4.28
CA ARG A 60 2.36 1.10 4.06
C ARG A 60 3.17 1.98 5.03
N ARG A 61 3.27 1.59 6.30
CA ARG A 61 4.06 2.37 7.26
C ARG A 61 5.54 2.42 6.89
N GLU A 62 6.09 1.27 6.53
CA GLU A 62 7.48 1.15 6.10
C GLU A 62 7.72 1.90 4.78
N ALA A 63 6.76 1.82 3.86
CA ALA A 63 6.82 2.55 2.61
C ALA A 63 6.85 4.07 2.84
N LEU A 64 6.00 4.57 3.72
CA LEU A 64 5.97 5.99 4.08
C LEU A 64 7.29 6.42 4.73
N HIS A 65 7.84 5.61 5.62
CA HIS A 65 9.13 5.90 6.25
C HIS A 65 10.25 5.99 5.22
N ARG A 66 10.34 5.01 4.32
CA ARG A 66 11.37 4.98 3.28
C ARG A 66 11.23 6.16 2.32
N ALA A 67 10.02 6.45 1.87
CA ALA A 67 9.78 7.54 0.94
C ALA A 67 10.09 8.91 1.56
N LEU A 68 9.65 9.14 2.80
CA LEU A 68 9.95 10.38 3.51
C LEU A 68 11.45 10.56 3.76
N SER A 69 12.14 9.48 4.13
CA SER A 69 13.59 9.54 4.37
C SER A 69 14.39 9.83 3.10
N ALA A 70 13.84 9.53 1.93
CA ALA A 70 14.49 9.76 0.64
C ALA A 70 14.25 11.17 0.09
N LEU A 71 13.31 11.94 0.65
CA LEU A 71 13.02 13.30 0.18
C LEU A 71 14.18 14.24 0.41
N GLN A 72 14.41 15.07 -0.59
CA GLN A 72 15.36 16.17 -0.53
C GLN A 72 14.62 17.50 -0.68
N SER A 73 15.32 18.59 -0.40
CA SER A 73 14.75 19.93 -0.56
C SER A 73 14.26 20.15 -1.99
N GLY A 74 13.03 20.56 -2.13
CA GLY A 74 12.37 20.78 -3.42
C GLY A 74 11.57 19.56 -3.94
N ASP A 75 11.72 18.41 -3.30
CA ASP A 75 10.93 17.23 -3.66
C ASP A 75 9.50 17.31 -3.14
N VAL A 76 8.60 16.61 -3.83
CA VAL A 76 7.20 16.46 -3.42
C VAL A 76 6.86 14.98 -3.35
N LEU A 77 6.35 14.53 -2.21
CA LEU A 77 5.81 13.20 -2.04
C LEU A 77 4.28 13.24 -2.15
N LEU A 78 3.75 12.56 -3.16
CA LEU A 78 2.32 12.33 -3.29
C LEU A 78 1.97 10.97 -2.69
N VAL A 79 1.14 10.96 -1.65
CA VAL A 79 0.61 9.74 -1.05
C VAL A 79 -0.83 9.57 -1.50
N ALA A 80 -1.07 8.56 -2.32
CA ALA A 80 -2.36 8.34 -2.96
C ALA A 80 -3.01 7.03 -2.51
N GLY A 81 -4.33 6.99 -2.61
CA GLY A 81 -5.16 5.82 -2.32
C GLY A 81 -6.09 6.04 -1.16
N LYS A 82 -5.58 6.00 0.06
CA LYS A 82 -6.41 6.08 1.27
C LYS A 82 -7.04 7.45 1.53
N GLY A 83 -6.37 8.52 1.13
CA GLY A 83 -6.87 9.87 1.38
C GLY A 83 -7.06 10.14 2.89
N HIS A 84 -8.29 10.45 3.27
CA HIS A 84 -8.65 10.78 4.67
C HIS A 84 -9.01 9.55 5.51
N GLU A 85 -8.97 8.35 4.98
CA GLU A 85 -9.25 7.15 5.76
C GLU A 85 -8.28 7.00 6.92
N ASP A 86 -8.83 6.69 8.10
CA ASP A 86 -8.06 6.54 9.34
C ASP A 86 -7.92 5.06 9.77
N TYR A 87 -8.17 4.15 8.87
CA TYR A 87 -8.09 2.71 9.09
C TYR A 87 -7.50 1.99 7.87
N GLN A 88 -7.06 0.76 8.11
CA GLN A 88 -6.71 -0.20 7.06
C GLN A 88 -7.51 -1.48 7.30
N ILE A 89 -8.05 -2.07 6.22
CA ILE A 89 -8.80 -3.32 6.29
C ILE A 89 -7.87 -4.46 5.89
N VAL A 90 -7.62 -5.38 6.80
CA VAL A 90 -6.69 -6.50 6.62
C VAL A 90 -7.38 -7.82 6.99
N LEU A 91 -6.80 -8.94 6.55
CA LEU A 91 -7.22 -10.25 7.01
C LEU A 91 -6.98 -10.40 8.50
N GLU A 92 -7.97 -10.94 9.20
CA GLU A 92 -7.78 -11.38 10.58
C GLU A 92 -7.08 -12.74 10.55
N ARG A 93 -6.00 -12.87 11.31
CA ARG A 93 -5.17 -14.06 11.33
C ARG A 93 -5.07 -14.63 12.74
N ASP A 94 -4.95 -15.96 12.83
CA ASP A 94 -4.67 -16.64 14.09
C ASP A 94 -3.19 -16.46 14.48
N PRO A 95 -2.78 -16.91 15.70
CA PRO A 95 -1.38 -16.79 16.12
C PRO A 95 -0.37 -17.50 15.22
N SER A 96 -0.81 -18.48 14.40
CA SER A 96 0.06 -19.16 13.43
C SER A 96 0.18 -18.42 12.10
N GLY A 97 -0.54 -17.31 11.94
CA GLY A 97 -0.55 -16.52 10.71
C GLY A 97 -1.57 -16.96 9.67
N ARG A 98 -2.44 -17.92 9.98
CA ARG A 98 -3.48 -18.39 9.07
C ARG A 98 -4.70 -17.48 9.11
N PRO A 99 -5.34 -17.21 7.95
CA PRO A 99 -6.59 -16.47 7.93
C PRO A 99 -7.66 -17.16 8.76
N ILE A 100 -8.37 -16.37 9.57
CA ILE A 100 -9.54 -16.84 10.31
C ILE A 100 -10.74 -16.77 9.38
N CYS A 101 -11.55 -17.84 9.36
CA CYS A 101 -12.76 -17.92 8.55
C CYS A 101 -14.00 -17.95 9.43
N ASP A 102 -15.12 -17.44 8.88
CA ASP A 102 -16.42 -17.52 9.52
C ASP A 102 -17.03 -18.93 9.40
N SER A 103 -18.26 -19.11 9.93
CA SER A 103 -18.96 -20.41 9.89
C SER A 103 -19.25 -20.91 8.47
N ARG A 104 -19.16 -20.04 7.46
CA ARG A 104 -19.35 -20.39 6.04
C ARG A 104 -18.04 -20.59 5.31
N GLY A 105 -16.92 -20.59 6.03
CA GLY A 105 -15.59 -20.76 5.43
C GLY A 105 -15.05 -19.50 4.75
N ARG A 106 -15.67 -18.34 4.94
CA ARG A 106 -15.20 -17.09 4.32
C ARG A 106 -14.19 -16.38 5.21
N PRO A 107 -13.11 -15.84 4.65
CA PRO A 107 -12.12 -15.09 5.42
C PRO A 107 -12.75 -13.89 6.12
N VAL A 108 -12.35 -13.67 7.37
CA VAL A 108 -12.79 -12.53 8.18
C VAL A 108 -11.76 -11.41 8.06
N THR A 109 -12.23 -10.19 7.89
CA THR A 109 -11.38 -9.00 7.89
C THR A 109 -11.57 -8.20 9.17
N LYS A 110 -10.58 -7.37 9.49
CA LYS A 110 -10.66 -6.40 10.59
C LYS A 110 -10.13 -5.05 10.14
N LYS A 111 -10.63 -3.99 10.79
CA LYS A 111 -10.07 -2.66 10.64
C LYS A 111 -9.00 -2.45 11.71
N ILE A 112 -7.85 -1.96 11.28
CA ILE A 112 -6.81 -1.50 12.19
C ILE A 112 -6.65 0.01 12.05
N PRO A 113 -6.29 0.74 13.12
CA PRO A 113 -6.03 2.17 13.04
C PRO A 113 -4.87 2.44 12.09
N PHE A 114 -5.08 3.33 11.11
CA PHE A 114 -4.05 3.72 10.16
C PHE A 114 -4.44 5.04 9.49
N SER A 115 -3.71 6.10 9.77
CA SER A 115 -3.90 7.40 9.13
C SER A 115 -2.59 7.83 8.47
N ASP A 116 -2.60 8.02 7.15
CA ASP A 116 -1.45 8.50 6.41
C ASP A 116 -0.93 9.83 7.01
N ALA A 117 -1.82 10.77 7.25
CA ALA A 117 -1.44 12.08 7.78
C ALA A 117 -0.78 11.98 9.16
N THR A 118 -1.34 11.17 10.05
CA THR A 118 -0.78 10.98 11.39
C THR A 118 0.60 10.33 11.33
N ILE A 119 0.73 9.28 10.54
CA ILE A 119 1.99 8.54 10.40
C ILE A 119 3.06 9.42 9.77
N ILE A 120 2.71 10.17 8.73
CA ILE A 120 3.64 11.10 8.08
C ILE A 120 4.16 12.14 9.07
N ARG A 121 3.29 12.71 9.90
CA ARG A 121 3.70 13.69 10.93
C ARG A 121 4.61 13.06 11.97
N GLU A 122 4.30 11.85 12.42
CA GLU A 122 5.16 11.11 13.38
C GLU A 122 6.55 10.85 12.80
N ILE A 123 6.63 10.38 11.56
CA ILE A 123 7.90 10.09 10.90
C ILE A 123 8.69 11.39 10.68
N ALA A 124 8.04 12.42 10.17
CA ALA A 124 8.69 13.71 9.90
C ALA A 124 9.28 14.33 11.17
N ALA A 125 8.62 14.17 12.30
CA ALA A 125 9.11 14.70 13.58
C ALA A 125 10.36 13.95 14.07
N SER A 126 10.61 12.72 13.62
CA SER A 126 11.76 11.90 14.02
C SER A 126 12.94 11.96 13.03
N LEU A 127 12.75 12.61 11.89
CA LEU A 127 13.81 12.74 10.87
C LEU A 127 14.80 13.88 11.17
#